data_bb2dcef0ba33df6418c15b634716c4a1
#
_entry.id   bb2dcef0ba33df6418c15b634716c4a1
#
_cell.length_a   1.000
_cell.length_b   1.000
_cell.length_c   1.000
_cell.angle_alpha   90.00
_cell.angle_beta   90.00
_cell.angle_gamma   90.00
#
_symmetry.space_group_name_H-M   'P 1'
#
loop_
_entity.id
_entity.type
_entity.pdbx_description
1 polymer ?
#
loop_
_entity_poly.entity_id
_entity_poly.type
_entity_poly.pdbx_seq_one_letter_code
_entity_poly.pdbx_strand_id
1 'polypeptide(L)'
;MKKTPQDDLCCPERRTFLKAGAGFMGSLLLGGIPFKAVAQATNLAPPDRCFVFVYFNGGWDQLLAFDPRDPAVFTADRVSETRIMPGYSLLSTDSRFQQTPIIPKERPGAGPATMTFGPAVGALSDHYDLMTVVRGINMSTLTHEVGYRYFLTGKMPIGSAARGSSTATEIVGQMKPTVPIPSIAQGVESYNDRYGGYANALRVSGLADLVLTLDPPVAARQLDSEIEKSLIDLNGMPISCEEQALTARGVGTAYESSRTQMQTVMENKLSDSFRFNLAANQTVRDFYGLNNQAYPYNSAAGRAAMVATALKKGISQCVSINLAGGLDTHFGTQVTQASNQRAGFDALNLLVNDLRQTSHPGGGNFMDHTTILVFSEFARTPTINATGGRDHHLSNSCLMMGAGIKHNLVVGRSGDIGMSPGTVDLRTGANDPNGSNIFPEHIIATVLASAKLDYSITRVDPLRFILA
;
A
#
# COMPACT_ATOMS: atom_id res chain seq x y z
N MET A 1 14.89 -49.41 27.37
CA MET A 1 15.63 -48.35 26.65
C MET A 1 16.27 -47.45 27.71
N LYS A 2 17.60 -47.47 27.83
CA LYS A 2 18.32 -46.62 28.78
C LYS A 2 18.36 -45.19 28.24
N LYS A 3 17.83 -44.23 29.00
CA LYS A 3 17.97 -42.80 28.72
C LYS A 3 19.44 -42.41 28.74
N THR A 4 19.91 -41.74 27.72
CA THR A 4 21.26 -41.18 27.68
C THR A 4 21.34 -39.93 28.59
N PRO A 5 22.51 -39.63 29.20
CA PRO A 5 22.68 -38.52 30.15
C PRO A 5 22.49 -37.12 29.55
N GLN A 6 22.23 -37.02 28.26
CA GLN A 6 22.01 -35.75 27.55
C GLN A 6 20.58 -35.20 27.63
N ASP A 7 19.60 -36.01 28.11
CA ASP A 7 18.19 -35.59 28.14
C ASP A 7 17.82 -34.71 29.36
N ASP A 8 18.72 -34.64 30.35
CA ASP A 8 18.44 -33.94 31.64
C ASP A 8 18.95 -32.47 31.69
N LEU A 9 19.55 -31.96 30.60
CA LEU A 9 20.10 -30.58 30.56
C LEU A 9 19.16 -29.50 30.04
N CYS A 10 17.92 -29.83 29.69
CA CYS A 10 16.89 -28.86 29.33
C CYS A 10 16.14 -28.39 30.58
N CYS A 11 16.69 -27.38 31.29
CA CYS A 11 16.08 -26.78 32.47
C CYS A 11 14.64 -26.28 32.21
N PRO A 12 13.65 -26.75 33.01
CA PRO A 12 12.26 -26.25 32.94
C PRO A 12 12.14 -24.74 33.14
N GLU A 13 13.03 -24.12 33.88
CA GLU A 13 13.13 -22.66 34.09
C GLU A 13 13.41 -21.87 32.84
N ARG A 14 14.18 -22.43 31.88
CA ARG A 14 14.41 -21.82 30.56
C ARG A 14 13.15 -21.76 29.71
N ARG A 15 12.28 -22.78 29.76
CA ARG A 15 10.99 -22.77 29.05
C ARG A 15 10.04 -21.69 29.55
N THR A 16 10.05 -21.44 30.86
CA THR A 16 9.23 -20.40 31.47
C THR A 16 9.79 -19.01 31.13
N PHE A 17 11.13 -18.88 31.12
CA PHE A 17 11.82 -17.67 30.70
C PHE A 17 11.62 -17.34 29.21
N LEU A 18 11.68 -18.34 28.32
CA LEU A 18 11.43 -18.17 26.88
C LEU A 18 9.97 -17.84 26.59
N LYS A 19 9.01 -18.37 27.35
CA LYS A 19 7.59 -17.97 27.25
C LYS A 19 7.36 -16.54 27.74
N ALA A 20 8.03 -16.14 28.81
CA ALA A 20 8.04 -14.75 29.30
C ALA A 20 8.79 -13.84 28.32
N GLY A 21 9.92 -14.28 27.77
CA GLY A 21 10.73 -13.54 26.79
C GLY A 21 10.02 -13.34 25.46
N ALA A 22 9.28 -14.32 24.94
CA ALA A 22 8.49 -14.16 23.71
C ALA A 22 7.31 -13.18 23.88
N GLY A 23 6.67 -13.17 25.07
CA GLY A 23 5.68 -12.15 25.42
C GLY A 23 6.30 -10.77 25.63
N PHE A 24 7.52 -10.72 26.18
CA PHE A 24 8.27 -9.49 26.42
C PHE A 24 8.88 -8.91 25.13
N MET A 25 9.32 -9.75 24.19
CA MET A 25 9.83 -9.31 22.89
C MET A 25 8.72 -8.74 21.99
N GLY A 26 7.52 -9.28 22.06
CA GLY A 26 6.34 -8.65 21.43
C GLY A 26 6.02 -7.28 21.99
N SER A 27 6.27 -7.07 23.30
CA SER A 27 6.10 -5.76 23.95
C SER A 27 7.33 -4.84 23.79
N LEU A 28 8.53 -5.38 23.52
CA LEU A 28 9.74 -4.60 23.23
C LEU A 28 9.72 -4.00 21.82
N LEU A 29 9.10 -4.65 20.83
CA LEU A 29 8.82 -4.07 19.52
C LEU A 29 7.74 -2.96 19.61
N LEU A 30 6.92 -2.97 20.67
CA LEU A 30 5.89 -1.96 20.94
C LEU A 30 6.30 -0.96 22.04
N GLY A 31 7.40 -1.19 22.74
CA GLY A 31 7.78 -0.50 23.96
C GLY A 31 9.23 -0.04 24.04
N GLY A 32 9.73 0.61 22.99
CA GLY A 32 11.02 1.29 22.89
C GLY A 32 11.99 1.28 24.09
N ILE A 33 13.15 0.64 23.92
CA ILE A 33 14.30 0.77 24.81
C ILE A 33 15.23 1.85 24.23
N PRO A 34 15.60 2.88 24.95
CA PRO A 34 16.56 3.87 24.46
C PRO A 34 17.98 3.34 24.58
N PHE A 35 18.59 3.03 23.44
CA PHE A 35 20.03 2.75 23.39
C PHE A 35 20.78 4.03 23.01
N LYS A 36 21.88 4.33 23.70
CA LYS A 36 22.85 5.32 23.23
C LYS A 36 23.70 4.70 22.13
N ALA A 37 23.33 4.91 20.87
CA ALA A 37 24.15 4.49 19.74
C ALA A 37 25.23 5.53 19.45
N VAL A 38 26.47 5.09 19.31
CA VAL A 38 27.52 5.85 18.64
C VAL A 38 27.22 5.77 17.16
N ALA A 39 26.70 6.86 16.61
CA ALA A 39 26.26 6.89 15.22
C ALA A 39 27.45 6.92 14.26
N GLN A 40 27.67 5.82 13.57
CA GLN A 40 28.16 5.89 12.18
C GLN A 40 26.95 5.75 11.28
N ALA A 41 26.62 6.81 10.54
CA ALA A 41 25.54 6.77 9.56
C ALA A 41 25.93 5.74 8.49
N THR A 42 25.38 4.54 8.58
CA THR A 42 25.43 3.59 7.47
C THR A 42 24.39 4.07 6.45
N ASN A 43 24.83 4.42 5.24
CA ASN A 43 23.92 4.72 4.15
C ASN A 43 23.16 3.42 3.81
N LEU A 44 21.87 3.39 4.16
CA LEU A 44 21.00 2.29 3.74
C LEU A 44 20.83 2.36 2.22
N ALA A 45 20.95 1.21 1.55
CA ALA A 45 20.69 1.11 0.13
C ALA A 45 19.21 0.83 -0.12
N PRO A 46 18.54 1.60 -1.01
CA PRO A 46 17.20 1.26 -1.45
C PRO A 46 17.16 -0.12 -2.10
N PRO A 47 16.06 -0.90 -1.93
CA PRO A 47 15.90 -2.19 -2.59
C PRO A 47 15.67 -2.01 -4.10
N ASP A 48 16.14 -2.98 -4.90
CA ASP A 48 15.98 -2.98 -6.36
C ASP A 48 14.52 -2.95 -6.83
N ARG A 49 13.58 -3.37 -6.00
CA ARG A 49 12.14 -3.32 -6.27
C ARG A 49 11.41 -2.83 -5.04
N CYS A 50 10.53 -1.85 -5.26
CA CYS A 50 9.65 -1.25 -4.25
C CYS A 50 8.19 -1.43 -4.63
N PHE A 51 7.31 -1.47 -3.62
CA PHE A 51 5.87 -1.66 -3.83
C PHE A 51 5.07 -0.69 -2.96
N VAL A 52 4.08 -0.04 -3.56
CA VAL A 52 3.18 0.87 -2.85
C VAL A 52 1.74 0.46 -3.12
N PHE A 53 0.99 0.21 -2.05
CA PHE A 53 -0.43 -0.10 -2.08
C PHE A 53 -1.21 1.09 -1.56
N VAL A 54 -1.90 1.79 -2.45
CA VAL A 54 -2.61 3.03 -2.13
C VAL A 54 -4.10 2.75 -2.04
N TYR A 55 -4.64 2.94 -0.86
CA TYR A 55 -6.05 2.71 -0.57
C TYR A 55 -6.83 4.03 -0.53
N PHE A 56 -7.99 4.02 -1.17
CA PHE A 56 -9.00 5.07 -1.17
C PHE A 56 -10.23 4.56 -0.43
N ASN A 57 -10.38 4.96 0.82
CA ASN A 57 -11.34 4.40 1.77
C ASN A 57 -12.75 4.99 1.60
N GLY A 58 -13.73 4.11 1.47
CA GLY A 58 -15.15 4.42 1.47
C GLY A 58 -15.85 4.19 0.13
N GLY A 59 -15.21 3.54 -0.83
CA GLY A 59 -15.80 3.30 -2.16
C GLY A 59 -15.77 4.53 -3.05
N TRP A 60 -14.82 4.58 -3.96
CA TRP A 60 -14.67 5.73 -4.87
C TRP A 60 -15.73 5.79 -5.97
N ASP A 61 -15.98 6.98 -6.48
CA ASP A 61 -16.78 7.16 -7.69
C ASP A 61 -15.87 7.00 -8.93
N GLN A 62 -16.04 5.90 -9.65
CA GLN A 62 -15.22 5.59 -10.84
C GLN A 62 -15.49 6.53 -12.02
N LEU A 63 -16.68 7.17 -12.08
CA LEU A 63 -16.96 8.23 -13.09
C LEU A 63 -16.08 9.44 -12.84
N LEU A 64 -15.76 9.73 -11.58
CA LEU A 64 -14.85 10.81 -11.20
C LEU A 64 -13.38 10.41 -11.27
N ALA A 65 -13.08 9.11 -11.45
CA ALA A 65 -11.73 8.56 -11.43
C ALA A 65 -11.35 7.88 -12.77
N PHE A 66 -11.38 6.56 -12.81
CA PHE A 66 -10.72 5.79 -13.88
C PHE A 66 -11.65 5.25 -14.95
N ASP A 67 -12.98 5.41 -14.81
CA ASP A 67 -13.96 4.95 -15.79
C ASP A 67 -14.99 6.03 -16.11
N PRO A 68 -14.53 7.20 -16.61
CA PRO A 68 -15.41 8.32 -16.96
C PRO A 68 -16.32 7.95 -18.13
N ARG A 69 -17.41 8.70 -18.24
CA ARG A 69 -18.33 8.64 -19.39
C ARG A 69 -18.39 9.99 -20.08
N ASP A 70 -18.55 9.97 -21.40
CA ASP A 70 -18.74 11.17 -22.18
C ASP A 70 -20.11 11.82 -21.83
N PRO A 71 -20.12 13.05 -21.29
CA PRO A 71 -21.36 13.72 -20.94
C PRO A 71 -22.24 14.09 -22.13
N ALA A 72 -21.70 14.10 -23.35
CA ALA A 72 -22.47 14.31 -24.57
C ALA A 72 -23.27 13.05 -24.97
N VAL A 73 -22.84 11.86 -24.53
CA VAL A 73 -23.51 10.58 -24.78
C VAL A 73 -24.41 10.20 -23.60
N PHE A 74 -23.92 10.36 -22.37
CA PHE A 74 -24.61 10.00 -21.14
C PHE A 74 -25.23 11.22 -20.50
N THR A 75 -26.30 11.72 -21.15
CA THR A 75 -27.03 12.94 -20.78
C THR A 75 -28.10 12.67 -19.73
N ALA A 76 -28.62 13.70 -19.09
CA ALA A 76 -29.62 13.59 -18.02
C ALA A 76 -30.94 12.97 -18.49
N ASP A 77 -31.37 13.22 -19.74
CA ASP A 77 -32.56 12.66 -20.35
C ASP A 77 -32.41 11.17 -20.68
N ARG A 78 -31.20 10.66 -20.82
CA ARG A 78 -30.91 9.25 -21.11
C ARG A 78 -30.68 8.39 -19.85
N VAL A 79 -30.77 8.95 -18.65
CA VAL A 79 -30.53 8.23 -17.39
C VAL A 79 -31.53 7.06 -17.20
N SER A 80 -32.78 7.20 -17.66
CA SER A 80 -33.78 6.11 -17.59
C SER A 80 -33.36 4.90 -18.45
N GLU A 81 -32.66 5.13 -19.57
CA GLU A 81 -32.17 4.12 -20.50
C GLU A 81 -30.83 3.54 -20.02
N THR A 82 -29.85 4.41 -19.76
CA THR A 82 -28.47 4.00 -19.48
C THR A 82 -28.22 3.65 -18.03
N ARG A 83 -29.01 4.20 -17.11
CA ARG A 83 -28.78 4.15 -15.65
C ARG A 83 -27.41 4.70 -15.28
N ILE A 84 -26.91 5.68 -16.05
CA ILE A 84 -25.64 6.37 -15.83
C ILE A 84 -25.89 7.86 -15.86
N MET A 85 -25.48 8.54 -14.79
CA MET A 85 -25.48 9.98 -14.64
C MET A 85 -24.08 10.43 -14.19
N PRO A 86 -23.22 10.91 -15.08
CA PRO A 86 -21.87 11.33 -14.72
C PRO A 86 -21.84 12.41 -13.62
N GLY A 87 -22.80 13.35 -13.65
CA GLY A 87 -22.95 14.37 -12.61
C GLY A 87 -21.87 15.46 -12.67
N TYR A 88 -21.13 15.58 -13.78
CA TYR A 88 -20.04 16.57 -13.90
C TYR A 88 -20.54 18.03 -13.84
N SER A 89 -21.76 18.29 -14.28
CA SER A 89 -22.37 19.61 -14.18
C SER A 89 -22.50 20.11 -12.73
N LEU A 90 -22.61 19.20 -11.76
CA LEU A 90 -22.66 19.53 -10.35
C LEU A 90 -21.30 20.01 -9.80
N LEU A 91 -20.22 19.83 -10.56
CA LEU A 91 -18.87 20.26 -10.23
C LEU A 91 -18.47 21.57 -10.90
N SER A 92 -19.34 22.14 -11.75
CA SER A 92 -19.04 23.28 -12.65
C SER A 92 -18.62 24.57 -11.94
N THR A 93 -18.98 24.72 -10.66
CA THR A 93 -18.59 25.89 -9.85
C THR A 93 -17.19 25.80 -9.26
N ASP A 94 -16.57 24.62 -9.29
CA ASP A 94 -15.23 24.40 -8.75
C ASP A 94 -14.21 24.32 -9.90
N SER A 95 -13.29 25.28 -9.94
CA SER A 95 -12.26 25.40 -11.00
C SER A 95 -11.35 24.17 -11.11
N ARG A 96 -11.25 23.35 -10.07
CA ARG A 96 -10.47 22.12 -10.07
C ARG A 96 -11.03 21.03 -10.98
N PHE A 97 -12.32 21.10 -11.34
CA PHE A 97 -13.06 20.06 -12.06
C PHE A 97 -13.60 20.49 -13.42
N GLN A 98 -13.03 21.53 -14.01
CA GLN A 98 -13.54 22.11 -15.28
C GLN A 98 -13.38 21.18 -16.49
N GLN A 99 -12.38 20.31 -16.48
CA GLN A 99 -12.15 19.35 -17.58
C GLN A 99 -12.85 18.01 -17.28
N THR A 100 -13.88 17.67 -18.06
CA THR A 100 -14.76 16.52 -17.82
C THR A 100 -15.16 15.82 -19.12
N PRO A 101 -14.59 14.66 -19.50
CA PRO A 101 -13.46 13.99 -18.85
C PRO A 101 -12.12 14.68 -19.13
N ILE A 102 -11.09 14.32 -18.34
CA ILE A 102 -9.73 14.79 -18.58
C ILE A 102 -9.12 13.99 -19.72
N ILE A 103 -8.61 14.71 -20.71
CA ILE A 103 -7.72 14.17 -21.73
C ILE A 103 -6.29 14.51 -21.28
N PRO A 104 -5.43 13.49 -21.00
CA PRO A 104 -4.07 13.74 -20.56
C PRO A 104 -3.28 14.58 -21.56
N LYS A 105 -2.38 15.42 -21.06
CA LYS A 105 -1.43 16.13 -21.90
C LYS A 105 -0.40 15.15 -22.46
N GLU A 106 -0.19 15.19 -23.77
CA GLU A 106 0.81 14.34 -24.40
C GLU A 106 2.19 14.60 -23.82
N ARG A 107 2.89 13.51 -23.50
CA ARG A 107 4.27 13.58 -23.00
C ARG A 107 5.26 13.25 -24.12
N PRO A 108 6.39 13.98 -24.20
CA PRO A 108 7.43 13.68 -25.17
C PRO A 108 7.88 12.23 -25.11
N GLY A 109 7.81 11.54 -26.25
CA GLY A 109 8.23 10.13 -26.38
C GLY A 109 7.22 9.07 -25.91
N ALA A 110 6.07 9.46 -25.33
CA ALA A 110 5.08 8.51 -24.83
C ALA A 110 3.94 8.22 -25.84
N GLY A 111 3.81 9.05 -26.88
CA GLY A 111 2.66 9.02 -27.77
C GLY A 111 1.35 9.48 -27.12
N PRO A 112 0.24 9.49 -27.87
CA PRO A 112 -1.05 9.91 -27.33
C PRO A 112 -1.55 8.96 -26.24
N ALA A 113 -2.28 9.52 -25.26
CA ALA A 113 -2.91 8.70 -24.23
C ALA A 113 -4.01 7.82 -24.82
N THR A 114 -4.04 6.54 -24.42
CA THR A 114 -5.11 5.58 -24.79
C THR A 114 -6.32 5.70 -23.86
N MET A 115 -6.26 6.55 -22.85
CA MET A 115 -7.25 6.66 -21.78
C MET A 115 -7.64 8.11 -21.50
N THR A 116 -8.85 8.25 -20.99
CA THR A 116 -9.37 9.49 -20.38
C THR A 116 -9.67 9.22 -18.91
N PHE A 117 -9.70 10.28 -18.12
CA PHE A 117 -9.92 10.22 -16.69
C PHE A 117 -11.10 11.09 -16.25
N GLY A 118 -11.69 10.71 -15.12
CA GLY A 118 -12.67 11.55 -14.45
C GLY A 118 -12.02 12.79 -13.82
N PRO A 119 -12.82 13.83 -13.55
CA PRO A 119 -12.30 15.15 -13.14
C PRO A 119 -11.54 15.15 -11.80
N ALA A 120 -11.75 14.16 -10.94
CA ALA A 120 -11.04 14.08 -9.67
C ALA A 120 -9.57 13.64 -9.80
N VAL A 121 -9.18 13.00 -10.90
CA VAL A 121 -7.79 12.51 -11.08
C VAL A 121 -6.79 13.66 -11.22
N GLY A 122 -7.19 14.77 -11.81
CA GLY A 122 -6.37 15.96 -11.94
C GLY A 122 -5.06 15.75 -12.65
N ALA A 123 -4.00 16.41 -12.18
CA ALA A 123 -2.67 16.37 -12.79
C ALA A 123 -2.01 14.98 -12.75
N LEU A 124 -2.49 14.05 -11.92
CA LEU A 124 -2.02 12.66 -11.94
C LEU A 124 -2.22 12.04 -13.33
N SER A 125 -3.26 12.44 -14.06
CA SER A 125 -3.55 11.98 -15.45
C SER A 125 -2.39 12.17 -16.41
N ASP A 126 -1.54 13.16 -16.19
CA ASP A 126 -0.39 13.47 -17.04
C ASP A 126 0.73 12.41 -16.94
N HIS A 127 0.61 11.45 -16.01
CA HIS A 127 1.50 10.29 -15.89
C HIS A 127 0.96 9.02 -16.59
N TYR A 128 0.03 9.16 -17.54
CA TYR A 128 -0.56 8.04 -18.29
C TYR A 128 0.50 7.12 -18.91
N ASP A 129 1.66 7.67 -19.22
CA ASP A 129 2.85 6.96 -19.73
C ASP A 129 3.48 5.98 -18.72
N LEU A 130 2.99 5.92 -17.50
CA LEU A 130 3.38 4.96 -16.45
C LEU A 130 2.20 4.07 -16.03
N MET A 131 1.03 4.21 -16.65
CA MET A 131 -0.24 3.69 -16.12
C MET A 131 -0.80 2.54 -16.94
N THR A 132 -1.34 1.56 -16.25
CA THR A 132 -2.39 0.65 -16.73
C THR A 132 -3.63 0.82 -15.86
N VAL A 133 -4.76 1.13 -16.49
CA VAL A 133 -6.07 1.20 -15.83
C VAL A 133 -6.83 -0.08 -16.10
N VAL A 134 -7.30 -0.75 -15.04
CA VAL A 134 -8.20 -1.90 -15.15
C VAL A 134 -9.61 -1.48 -14.77
N ARG A 135 -10.57 -1.68 -15.66
CA ARG A 135 -11.98 -1.29 -15.51
C ARG A 135 -12.88 -2.52 -15.42
N GLY A 136 -14.04 -2.36 -14.82
CA GLY A 136 -15.06 -3.42 -14.75
C GLY A 136 -14.63 -4.62 -13.88
N ILE A 137 -13.86 -4.37 -12.82
CA ILE A 137 -13.51 -5.40 -11.83
C ILE A 137 -14.76 -5.76 -11.05
N ASN A 138 -15.11 -7.04 -11.02
CA ASN A 138 -16.24 -7.54 -10.25
C ASN A 138 -15.81 -7.79 -8.80
N MET A 139 -16.33 -6.99 -7.87
CA MET A 139 -16.01 -7.12 -6.44
C MET A 139 -16.80 -8.22 -5.75
N SER A 140 -17.88 -8.70 -6.34
CA SER A 140 -18.77 -9.73 -5.77
C SER A 140 -19.31 -9.39 -4.36
N THR A 141 -19.19 -8.15 -3.94
CA THR A 141 -19.62 -7.66 -2.62
C THR A 141 -19.96 -6.18 -2.68
N LEU A 142 -20.85 -5.76 -1.77
CA LEU A 142 -21.19 -4.36 -1.49
C LEU A 142 -20.86 -3.96 -0.04
N THR A 143 -20.07 -4.79 0.67
CA THR A 143 -19.70 -4.58 2.07
C THR A 143 -18.27 -4.06 2.14
N HIS A 144 -18.06 -2.94 2.84
CA HIS A 144 -16.75 -2.26 2.93
C HIS A 144 -15.64 -3.21 3.40
N GLU A 145 -15.82 -3.88 4.53
CA GLU A 145 -14.80 -4.75 5.11
C GLU A 145 -14.48 -5.96 4.20
N VAL A 146 -15.50 -6.50 3.54
CA VAL A 146 -15.33 -7.65 2.63
C VAL A 146 -14.57 -7.22 1.37
N GLY A 147 -15.00 -6.14 0.70
CA GLY A 147 -14.36 -5.64 -0.51
C GLY A 147 -12.92 -5.21 -0.25
N TYR A 148 -12.67 -4.51 0.84
CA TYR A 148 -11.36 -4.06 1.26
C TYR A 148 -10.39 -5.24 1.50
N ARG A 149 -10.80 -6.23 2.30
CA ARG A 149 -9.99 -7.41 2.61
C ARG A 149 -9.79 -8.30 1.40
N TYR A 150 -10.79 -8.37 0.52
CA TYR A 150 -10.69 -9.07 -0.76
C TYR A 150 -9.57 -8.46 -1.62
N PHE A 151 -9.55 -7.15 -1.74
CA PHE A 151 -8.52 -6.47 -2.53
C PHE A 151 -7.13 -6.58 -1.89
N LEU A 152 -7.03 -6.53 -0.56
CA LEU A 152 -5.75 -6.66 0.14
C LEU A 152 -5.09 -8.03 -0.03
N THR A 153 -5.89 -9.10 -0.06
CA THR A 153 -5.38 -10.48 -0.01
C THR A 153 -5.52 -11.23 -1.33
N GLY A 154 -6.30 -10.71 -2.28
CA GLY A 154 -6.69 -11.45 -3.48
C GLY A 154 -7.51 -12.71 -3.18
N LYS A 155 -8.19 -12.75 -2.04
CA LYS A 155 -9.02 -13.90 -1.62
C LYS A 155 -10.33 -13.40 -1.01
N MET A 156 -11.44 -13.89 -1.52
CA MET A 156 -12.76 -13.56 -0.95
C MET A 156 -12.79 -13.94 0.54
N PRO A 157 -13.08 -12.98 1.45
CA PRO A 157 -13.23 -13.23 2.88
C PRO A 157 -14.28 -14.29 3.21
N ILE A 158 -14.19 -14.86 4.40
CA ILE A 158 -15.27 -15.70 4.98
C ILE A 158 -16.01 -14.83 6.01
N GLY A 159 -17.25 -14.47 5.70
CA GLY A 159 -17.91 -13.39 6.43
C GLY A 159 -17.09 -12.10 6.34
N SER A 160 -16.76 -11.49 7.46
CA SER A 160 -15.85 -10.33 7.51
C SER A 160 -14.37 -10.70 7.75
N ALA A 161 -14.03 -11.98 7.98
CA ALA A 161 -12.65 -12.40 8.28
C ALA A 161 -11.81 -12.49 7.01
N ALA A 162 -10.66 -11.80 7.00
CA ALA A 162 -9.69 -11.91 5.91
C ALA A 162 -9.18 -13.35 5.75
N ARG A 163 -8.83 -13.71 4.53
CA ARG A 163 -8.22 -15.01 4.20
C ARG A 163 -6.83 -14.79 3.61
N GLY A 164 -5.86 -15.44 4.19
CA GLY A 164 -4.49 -15.36 3.70
C GLY A 164 -3.76 -14.09 4.11
N SER A 165 -2.51 -14.01 3.71
CA SER A 165 -1.67 -12.85 3.94
C SER A 165 -2.03 -11.70 3.00
N SER A 166 -1.80 -10.47 3.43
CA SER A 166 -1.89 -9.29 2.56
C SER A 166 -0.82 -9.36 1.45
N THR A 167 -1.09 -8.76 0.30
CA THR A 167 -0.17 -8.76 -0.85
C THR A 167 1.21 -8.22 -0.49
N ALA A 168 1.31 -7.14 0.32
CA ALA A 168 2.59 -6.64 0.81
C ALA A 168 3.34 -7.67 1.66
N THR A 169 2.63 -8.43 2.50
CA THR A 169 3.19 -9.53 3.29
C THR A 169 3.67 -10.69 2.42
N GLU A 170 2.91 -11.03 1.38
CA GLU A 170 3.32 -12.06 0.40
C GLU A 170 4.63 -11.66 -0.31
N ILE A 171 4.75 -10.40 -0.73
CA ILE A 171 5.97 -9.88 -1.37
C ILE A 171 7.15 -9.95 -0.41
N VAL A 172 7.01 -9.38 0.79
CA VAL A 172 8.09 -9.39 1.80
C VAL A 172 8.45 -10.81 2.23
N GLY A 173 7.46 -11.67 2.42
CA GLY A 173 7.66 -13.08 2.80
C GLY A 173 8.46 -13.87 1.78
N GLN A 174 8.26 -13.60 0.49
CA GLN A 174 8.98 -14.27 -0.60
C GLN A 174 10.33 -13.61 -0.90
N MET A 175 10.39 -12.28 -0.93
CA MET A 175 11.62 -11.53 -1.28
C MET A 175 12.63 -11.48 -0.13
N LYS A 176 12.17 -11.53 1.13
CA LYS A 176 13.00 -11.44 2.35
C LYS A 176 13.99 -10.28 2.31
N PRO A 177 13.51 -9.03 2.16
CA PRO A 177 14.39 -7.89 2.01
C PRO A 177 15.23 -7.64 3.26
N THR A 178 16.41 -7.07 3.05
CA THR A 178 17.37 -6.73 4.12
C THR A 178 17.16 -5.32 4.69
N VAL A 179 16.11 -4.60 4.25
CA VAL A 179 15.79 -3.25 4.76
C VAL A 179 15.34 -3.30 6.23
N PRO A 180 15.54 -2.23 7.01
CA PRO A 180 15.23 -2.21 8.44
C PRO A 180 13.76 -2.49 8.76
N ILE A 181 12.84 -1.99 7.93
CA ILE A 181 11.40 -2.18 8.09
C ILE A 181 10.84 -2.73 6.79
N PRO A 182 10.75 -4.06 6.62
CA PRO A 182 10.36 -4.67 5.35
C PRO A 182 9.04 -4.16 4.79
N SER A 183 8.05 -3.89 5.65
CA SER A 183 6.76 -3.34 5.26
C SER A 183 6.22 -2.35 6.29
N ILE A 184 5.63 -1.24 5.82
CA ILE A 184 4.90 -0.27 6.64
C ILE A 184 3.43 -0.27 6.19
N ALA A 185 2.50 -0.26 7.15
CA ALA A 185 1.07 -0.13 6.89
C ALA A 185 0.49 1.05 7.68
N GLN A 186 0.15 2.15 6.98
CA GLN A 186 -0.42 3.35 7.56
C GLN A 186 -1.91 3.47 7.23
N GLY A 187 -2.77 3.31 8.25
CA GLY A 187 -4.23 3.35 8.07
C GLY A 187 -4.76 2.25 7.14
N VAL A 188 -4.02 1.16 6.98
CA VAL A 188 -4.34 -0.01 6.18
C VAL A 188 -4.11 -1.27 7.03
N GLU A 189 -5.02 -2.25 6.93
CA GLU A 189 -4.85 -3.54 7.60
C GLU A 189 -3.71 -4.34 6.95
N SER A 190 -3.08 -5.22 7.74
CA SER A 190 -2.07 -6.15 7.26
C SER A 190 -2.27 -7.50 7.94
N TYR A 191 -2.16 -8.57 7.17
CA TYR A 191 -2.38 -9.95 7.58
C TYR A 191 -1.18 -10.81 7.20
N ASN A 192 -0.80 -11.71 8.11
CA ASN A 192 0.27 -12.68 7.89
C ASN A 192 -0.19 -14.04 8.44
N ASP A 193 -0.51 -14.97 7.56
CA ASP A 193 -0.98 -16.32 7.91
C ASP A 193 0.03 -17.42 7.66
N ARG A 194 1.15 -17.14 6.96
CA ARG A 194 2.08 -18.21 6.56
C ARG A 194 3.57 -17.90 6.70
N TYR A 195 3.93 -16.65 6.94
CA TYR A 195 5.34 -16.26 7.09
C TYR A 195 5.71 -16.03 8.55
N GLY A 196 7.01 -16.08 8.85
CA GLY A 196 7.52 -15.66 10.16
C GLY A 196 7.29 -14.18 10.45
N GLY A 197 7.53 -13.76 11.67
CA GLY A 197 7.32 -12.38 12.14
C GLY A 197 8.05 -11.30 11.33
N TYR A 198 9.14 -11.66 10.63
CA TYR A 198 9.89 -10.76 9.75
C TYR A 198 9.05 -10.17 8.59
N ALA A 199 7.98 -10.86 8.22
CA ALA A 199 7.08 -10.41 7.16
C ALA A 199 5.88 -9.59 7.67
N ASN A 200 5.77 -9.39 9.00
CA ASN A 200 4.75 -8.53 9.56
C ASN A 200 5.01 -7.07 9.19
N ALA A 201 3.96 -6.36 8.79
CA ALA A 201 4.07 -4.93 8.57
C ALA A 201 4.16 -4.17 9.90
N LEU A 202 5.00 -3.14 9.96
CA LEU A 202 4.92 -2.11 10.98
C LEU A 202 3.63 -1.31 10.77
N ARG A 203 2.65 -1.51 11.64
CA ARG A 203 1.35 -0.85 11.55
C ARG A 203 1.38 0.45 12.34
N VAL A 204 1.05 1.55 11.67
CA VAL A 204 1.02 2.88 12.26
C VAL A 204 -0.26 3.62 11.89
N SER A 205 -0.74 4.46 12.79
CA SER A 205 -1.92 5.30 12.56
C SER A 205 -1.59 6.56 11.75
N GLY A 206 -0.33 7.01 11.80
CA GLY A 206 0.14 8.20 11.11
C GLY A 206 1.61 8.46 11.32
N LEU A 207 2.09 9.60 10.81
CA LEU A 207 3.50 9.98 10.87
C LEU A 207 4.01 10.14 12.31
N ALA A 208 3.21 10.73 13.21
CA ALA A 208 3.60 10.86 14.62
C ALA A 208 3.79 9.49 15.30
N ASP A 209 2.88 8.56 15.01
CA ASP A 209 2.94 7.20 15.54
C ASP A 209 4.19 6.46 15.03
N LEU A 210 4.50 6.61 13.73
CA LEU A 210 5.74 6.08 13.16
C LEU A 210 6.97 6.63 13.85
N VAL A 211 7.04 7.96 14.05
CA VAL A 211 8.18 8.61 14.74
C VAL A 211 8.30 8.13 16.19
N LEU A 212 7.18 8.04 16.93
CA LEU A 212 7.16 7.55 18.30
C LEU A 212 7.53 6.07 18.42
N THR A 213 7.17 5.26 17.43
CA THR A 213 7.53 3.84 17.40
C THR A 213 9.02 3.65 17.16
N LEU A 214 9.62 4.49 16.29
CA LEU A 214 11.04 4.40 15.95
C LEU A 214 11.94 5.05 17.00
N ASP A 215 11.43 6.00 17.76
CA ASP A 215 12.18 6.71 18.82
C ASP A 215 11.23 7.17 19.91
N PRO A 216 10.89 6.29 20.85
CA PRO A 216 10.01 6.61 21.97
C PRO A 216 10.67 7.63 22.91
N PRO A 217 9.88 8.52 23.54
CA PRO A 217 10.41 9.55 24.44
C PRO A 217 11.19 8.94 25.61
N VAL A 218 12.42 9.38 25.78
CA VAL A 218 13.40 8.86 26.74
C VAL A 218 12.90 8.91 28.19
N ALA A 219 12.15 9.95 28.55
CA ALA A 219 11.78 10.23 29.95
C ALA A 219 10.82 9.16 30.56
N ALA A 220 10.06 8.43 29.76
CA ALA A 220 9.07 7.48 30.26
C ALA A 220 9.54 6.03 30.29
N ARG A 221 10.71 5.70 29.72
CA ARG A 221 11.10 4.32 29.40
C ARG A 221 12.61 4.05 29.51
N GLN A 222 13.38 4.87 30.22
CA GLN A 222 14.77 4.53 30.52
C GLN A 222 14.78 3.29 31.41
N LEU A 223 15.31 2.19 30.90
CA LEU A 223 15.73 1.07 31.73
C LEU A 223 16.91 1.51 32.57
N ASP A 224 17.01 0.99 33.78
CA ASP A 224 18.23 1.07 34.59
C ASP A 224 19.41 0.57 33.72
N SER A 225 20.56 1.26 33.83
CA SER A 225 21.74 0.97 32.99
C SER A 225 22.29 -0.45 33.20
N GLU A 226 22.06 -1.07 34.34
CA GLU A 226 22.45 -2.45 34.63
C GLU A 226 21.48 -3.44 33.94
N ILE A 227 20.18 -3.12 33.89
CA ILE A 227 19.18 -3.90 33.18
C ILE A 227 19.44 -3.81 31.67
N GLU A 228 19.73 -2.61 31.16
CA GLU A 228 20.08 -2.40 29.75
C GLU A 228 21.30 -3.21 29.33
N LYS A 229 22.37 -3.16 30.15
CA LYS A 229 23.58 -3.95 29.95
C LYS A 229 23.29 -5.45 29.98
N SER A 230 22.52 -5.91 30.97
CA SER A 230 22.14 -7.32 31.09
C SER A 230 21.34 -7.83 29.89
N LEU A 231 20.47 -7.00 29.32
CA LEU A 231 19.71 -7.33 28.10
C LEU A 231 20.62 -7.39 26.85
N ILE A 232 21.60 -6.48 26.76
CA ILE A 232 22.61 -6.48 25.69
C ILE A 232 23.47 -7.76 25.79
N ASP A 233 23.96 -8.07 26.99
CA ASP A 233 24.77 -9.25 27.25
C ASP A 233 23.99 -10.53 26.96
N LEU A 234 22.71 -10.60 27.39
CA LEU A 234 21.82 -11.74 27.12
C LEU A 234 21.58 -11.93 25.61
N ASN A 235 21.37 -10.82 24.89
CA ASN A 235 21.24 -10.85 23.43
C ASN A 235 22.54 -11.23 22.70
N GLY A 236 23.70 -11.02 23.34
CA GLY A 236 25.02 -11.39 22.82
C GLY A 236 25.40 -12.86 23.08
N MET A 237 24.71 -13.56 23.98
CA MET A 237 25.04 -14.94 24.32
C MET A 237 24.71 -15.90 23.20
N PRO A 238 25.63 -16.81 22.84
CA PRO A 238 25.33 -17.88 21.89
C PRO A 238 24.21 -18.78 22.44
N ILE A 239 23.21 -19.09 21.63
CA ILE A 239 22.11 -19.99 21.98
C ILE A 239 22.59 -21.42 21.73
N SER A 240 23.34 -22.03 22.65
CA SER A 240 24.20 -23.15 22.38
C SER A 240 23.54 -24.54 22.17
N CYS A 241 22.36 -24.82 22.71
CA CYS A 241 21.77 -26.19 22.63
C CYS A 241 20.43 -26.22 21.86
N GLU A 242 19.71 -25.13 21.76
CA GLU A 242 18.45 -25.03 21.01
C GLU A 242 18.68 -24.55 19.57
N GLU A 243 19.87 -24.06 19.27
CA GLU A 243 20.21 -23.43 17.97
C GLU A 243 20.01 -24.41 16.80
N GLN A 244 20.36 -25.69 16.95
CA GLN A 244 20.14 -26.68 15.89
C GLN A 244 18.66 -26.98 15.65
N ALA A 245 17.85 -27.06 16.69
CA ALA A 245 16.41 -27.30 16.55
C ALA A 245 15.65 -26.04 16.11
N LEU A 246 16.12 -24.85 16.51
CA LEU A 246 15.59 -23.55 16.10
C LEU A 246 16.04 -23.20 14.67
N THR A 247 17.28 -23.52 14.32
CA THR A 247 17.81 -23.33 12.95
C THR A 247 17.07 -24.22 11.96
N ALA A 248 16.81 -25.49 12.29
CA ALA A 248 16.02 -26.41 11.47
C ALA A 248 14.58 -25.94 11.23
N ARG A 249 14.03 -25.12 12.12
CA ARG A 249 12.69 -24.51 12.02
C ARG A 249 12.70 -23.06 11.47
N GLY A 250 13.86 -22.52 11.11
CA GLY A 250 14.02 -21.15 10.65
C GLY A 250 13.83 -20.07 11.73
N VAL A 251 13.65 -20.46 13.00
CA VAL A 251 13.42 -19.50 14.10
C VAL A 251 14.70 -18.74 14.45
N GLY A 252 15.87 -19.40 14.43
CA GLY A 252 17.17 -18.78 14.70
C GLY A 252 17.47 -17.66 13.69
N THR A 253 17.35 -17.96 12.40
CA THR A 253 17.58 -16.96 11.32
C THR A 253 16.58 -15.81 11.36
N ALA A 254 15.32 -16.06 11.71
CA ALA A 254 14.32 -15.01 11.88
C ALA A 254 14.65 -14.11 13.08
N TYR A 255 15.15 -14.68 14.17
CA TYR A 255 15.58 -13.94 15.36
C TYR A 255 16.80 -13.04 15.05
N GLU A 256 17.84 -13.60 14.43
CA GLU A 256 19.04 -12.84 14.02
C GLU A 256 18.70 -11.72 13.04
N SER A 257 17.84 -11.98 12.06
CA SER A 257 17.37 -10.97 11.11
C SER A 257 16.64 -9.84 11.84
N SER A 258 15.71 -10.16 12.74
CA SER A 258 14.96 -9.16 13.50
C SER A 258 15.87 -8.33 14.41
N ARG A 259 16.88 -8.95 15.01
CA ARG A 259 17.90 -8.28 15.83
C ARG A 259 18.72 -7.30 15.02
N THR A 260 19.23 -7.73 13.87
CA THR A 260 20.00 -6.89 12.95
C THR A 260 19.16 -5.70 12.46
N GLN A 261 17.91 -5.94 12.10
CA GLN A 261 16.98 -4.89 11.69
C GLN A 261 16.75 -3.87 12.81
N MET A 262 16.50 -4.33 14.04
CA MET A 262 16.33 -3.46 15.21
C MET A 262 17.58 -2.63 15.49
N GLN A 263 18.76 -3.24 15.47
CA GLN A 263 20.04 -2.53 15.62
C GLN A 263 20.20 -1.45 14.55
N THR A 264 19.90 -1.76 13.29
CA THR A 264 19.95 -0.81 12.18
C THR A 264 19.00 0.37 12.37
N VAL A 265 17.77 0.12 12.85
CA VAL A 265 16.79 1.17 13.16
C VAL A 265 17.35 2.16 14.18
N MET A 266 18.00 1.63 15.22
CA MET A 266 18.51 2.41 16.34
C MET A 266 19.77 3.21 15.98
N GLU A 267 20.74 2.54 15.36
CA GLU A 267 22.02 3.15 14.98
C GLU A 267 21.86 4.29 13.97
N ASN A 268 20.89 4.17 13.04
CA ASN A 268 20.65 5.15 12.00
C ASN A 268 19.67 6.26 12.36
N LYS A 269 19.11 6.28 13.57
CA LYS A 269 18.12 7.28 14.00
C LYS A 269 17.01 7.48 12.96
N LEU A 270 16.43 6.37 12.50
CA LEU A 270 15.51 6.40 11.36
C LEU A 270 14.31 7.32 11.59
N SER A 271 13.93 7.57 12.84
CA SER A 271 12.89 8.53 13.22
C SER A 271 13.14 9.94 12.67
N ASP A 272 14.40 10.40 12.63
CA ASP A 272 14.75 11.74 12.16
C ASP A 272 14.40 11.93 10.67
N SER A 273 14.41 10.86 9.90
CA SER A 273 13.97 10.89 8.50
C SER A 273 12.50 11.25 8.34
N PHE A 274 11.68 10.94 9.34
CA PHE A 274 10.25 11.18 9.35
C PHE A 274 9.82 12.39 10.19
N ARG A 275 10.77 13.01 10.94
CA ARG A 275 10.56 14.27 11.63
C ARG A 275 10.64 15.43 10.65
N PHE A 276 9.60 15.59 9.82
CA PHE A 276 9.60 16.61 8.76
C PHE A 276 9.69 18.05 9.30
N ASN A 277 9.48 18.28 10.59
CA ASN A 277 9.72 19.57 11.24
C ASN A 277 11.22 19.91 11.44
N LEU A 278 12.13 18.96 11.30
CA LEU A 278 13.56 19.23 11.38
C LEU A 278 14.04 20.03 10.15
N ALA A 279 15.05 20.89 10.37
CA ALA A 279 15.66 21.69 9.30
C ALA A 279 16.23 20.80 8.17
N ALA A 280 16.79 19.64 8.51
CA ALA A 280 17.32 18.68 7.55
C ALA A 280 16.27 18.14 6.53
N ASN A 281 14.99 18.24 6.87
CA ASN A 281 13.89 17.79 6.01
C ASN A 281 13.15 18.96 5.33
N GLN A 282 13.79 20.14 5.20
CA GLN A 282 13.17 21.30 4.56
C GLN A 282 12.77 21.02 3.11
N THR A 283 13.61 20.35 2.35
CA THR A 283 13.33 20.00 0.94
C THR A 283 12.09 19.12 0.78
N VAL A 284 11.84 18.21 1.73
CA VAL A 284 10.63 17.39 1.76
C VAL A 284 9.40 18.27 2.01
N ARG A 285 9.49 19.19 2.98
CA ARG A 285 8.37 20.11 3.25
C ARG A 285 8.05 21.00 2.06
N ASP A 286 9.08 21.52 1.40
CA ASP A 286 8.91 22.40 0.23
C ASP A 286 8.24 21.65 -0.91
N PHE A 287 8.74 20.44 -1.22
CA PHE A 287 8.23 19.64 -2.33
C PHE A 287 6.77 19.20 -2.11
N TYR A 288 6.43 18.75 -0.91
CA TYR A 288 5.09 18.27 -0.58
C TYR A 288 4.13 19.37 -0.07
N GLY A 289 4.55 20.62 -0.07
CA GLY A 289 3.72 21.73 0.38
C GLY A 289 3.35 21.69 1.86
N LEU A 290 4.24 21.19 2.72
CA LEU A 290 3.97 20.97 4.14
C LEU A 290 4.28 22.19 5.02
N ASN A 291 4.91 23.24 4.51
CA ASN A 291 5.38 24.38 5.30
C ASN A 291 4.27 25.10 6.09
N ASN A 292 3.05 25.12 5.56
CA ASN A 292 1.88 25.75 6.19
C ASN A 292 1.01 24.76 6.96
N GLN A 293 1.50 23.54 7.19
CA GLN A 293 0.78 22.50 7.91
C GLN A 293 1.38 22.33 9.30
N ALA A 294 0.51 22.09 10.29
CA ALA A 294 0.96 21.77 11.64
C ALA A 294 1.52 20.33 11.68
N TYR A 295 2.60 20.14 12.48
CA TYR A 295 3.03 18.80 12.86
C TYR A 295 1.87 18.07 13.57
N PRO A 296 1.56 16.81 13.27
CA PRO A 296 2.41 15.81 12.61
C PRO A 296 2.15 15.61 11.09
N TYR A 297 1.68 16.60 10.36
CA TYR A 297 1.51 16.52 8.88
C TYR A 297 0.61 15.37 8.40
N ASN A 298 -0.57 15.24 9.00
CA ASN A 298 -1.52 14.15 8.72
C ASN A 298 -2.28 14.27 7.39
N SER A 299 -1.96 15.27 6.56
CA SER A 299 -2.55 15.43 5.23
C SER A 299 -2.17 14.27 4.30
N ALA A 300 -2.92 14.10 3.20
CA ALA A 300 -2.57 13.14 2.17
C ALA A 300 -1.15 13.39 1.62
N ALA A 301 -0.75 14.66 1.45
CA ALA A 301 0.61 15.03 1.02
C ALA A 301 1.67 14.61 2.05
N GLY A 302 1.43 14.80 3.34
CA GLY A 302 2.34 14.35 4.40
C GLY A 302 2.50 12.82 4.42
N ARG A 303 1.40 12.09 4.20
CA ARG A 303 1.43 10.63 4.05
C ARG A 303 2.21 10.19 2.80
N ALA A 304 2.03 10.88 1.67
CA ALA A 304 2.80 10.64 0.45
C ALA A 304 4.31 10.92 0.66
N ALA A 305 4.67 11.98 1.38
CA ALA A 305 6.05 12.28 1.77
C ALA A 305 6.67 11.16 2.62
N MET A 306 5.89 10.58 3.54
CA MET A 306 6.32 9.43 4.35
C MET A 306 6.67 8.22 3.46
N VAL A 307 5.82 7.89 2.46
CA VAL A 307 6.08 6.81 1.50
C VAL A 307 7.39 7.05 0.76
N ALA A 308 7.52 8.22 0.11
CA ALA A 308 8.72 8.56 -0.65
C ALA A 308 9.99 8.49 0.21
N THR A 309 9.91 9.01 1.45
CA THR A 309 11.04 8.97 2.39
C THR A 309 11.43 7.54 2.74
N ALA A 310 10.44 6.68 3.04
CA ALA A 310 10.69 5.28 3.39
C ALA A 310 11.38 4.51 2.27
N LEU A 311 10.96 4.71 1.01
CA LEU A 311 11.53 4.05 -0.16
C LEU A 311 12.91 4.61 -0.51
N LYS A 312 13.01 5.92 -0.69
CA LYS A 312 14.25 6.59 -1.15
C LYS A 312 15.42 6.41 -0.19
N LYS A 313 15.14 6.33 1.11
CA LYS A 313 16.16 6.10 2.14
C LYS A 313 16.45 4.63 2.43
N GLY A 314 15.87 3.69 1.67
CA GLY A 314 16.07 2.26 1.89
C GLY A 314 15.55 1.75 3.23
N ILE A 315 14.57 2.45 3.80
CA ILE A 315 13.99 2.09 5.11
C ILE A 315 12.97 0.96 4.95
N SER A 316 12.19 1.01 3.86
CA SER A 316 11.16 0.00 3.61
C SER A 316 11.11 -0.40 2.13
N GLN A 317 10.71 -1.65 1.86
CA GLN A 317 10.45 -2.15 0.52
C GLN A 317 8.98 -2.03 0.12
N CYS A 318 8.08 -2.27 1.06
CA CYS A 318 6.63 -2.24 0.84
C CYS A 318 5.97 -1.19 1.73
N VAL A 319 5.11 -0.35 1.15
CA VAL A 319 4.30 0.59 1.93
C VAL A 319 2.85 0.49 1.50
N SER A 320 1.96 0.12 2.45
CA SER A 320 0.51 0.18 2.28
C SER A 320 0.00 1.43 2.98
N ILE A 321 -0.76 2.27 2.26
CA ILE A 321 -1.12 3.59 2.74
C ILE A 321 -2.53 3.99 2.34
N ASN A 322 -3.26 4.62 3.26
CA ASN A 322 -4.53 5.28 2.97
C ASN A 322 -4.25 6.73 2.55
N LEU A 323 -4.52 7.09 1.29
CA LEU A 323 -4.35 8.47 0.81
C LEU A 323 -5.65 9.27 0.75
N ALA A 324 -6.80 8.63 0.62
CA ALA A 324 -8.09 9.30 0.62
C ALA A 324 -9.08 8.57 1.53
N GLY A 325 -9.95 9.33 2.18
CA GLY A 325 -11.02 8.81 3.01
C GLY A 325 -12.28 9.66 2.91
N GLY A 326 -13.35 9.26 3.60
CA GLY A 326 -14.64 9.94 3.55
C GLY A 326 -15.33 9.80 2.18
N LEU A 327 -15.08 8.65 1.49
CA LEU A 327 -15.70 8.35 0.20
C LEU A 327 -17.04 7.60 0.35
N ASP A 328 -17.47 7.30 1.57
CA ASP A 328 -18.78 6.72 1.85
C ASP A 328 -19.87 7.81 1.82
N THR A 329 -20.23 8.25 0.61
CA THR A 329 -21.03 9.45 0.37
C THR A 329 -22.46 9.13 -0.06
N HIS A 330 -23.15 8.24 0.66
CA HIS A 330 -24.59 7.98 0.43
C HIS A 330 -25.47 9.23 0.59
N PHE A 331 -25.11 10.08 1.55
CA PHE A 331 -25.80 11.31 1.89
C PHE A 331 -24.97 12.55 1.59
N GLY A 332 -23.81 12.36 0.95
CA GLY A 332 -22.90 13.43 0.59
C GLY A 332 -23.22 14.03 -0.78
N THR A 333 -22.55 15.11 -1.12
CA THR A 333 -22.65 15.71 -2.45
C THR A 333 -21.60 15.13 -3.40
N GLN A 334 -21.89 15.26 -4.70
CA GLN A 334 -20.90 14.94 -5.75
C GLN A 334 -19.60 15.75 -5.58
N VAL A 335 -19.70 17.00 -5.12
CA VAL A 335 -18.54 17.86 -4.83
C VAL A 335 -17.70 17.32 -3.70
N THR A 336 -18.32 16.80 -2.63
CA THR A 336 -17.61 16.18 -1.50
C THR A 336 -16.84 14.96 -1.97
N GLN A 337 -17.49 14.07 -2.73
CA GLN A 337 -16.86 12.88 -3.30
C GLN A 337 -15.67 13.25 -4.19
N ALA A 338 -15.87 14.20 -5.13
CA ALA A 338 -14.83 14.66 -6.03
C ALA A 338 -13.64 15.28 -5.29
N SER A 339 -13.91 16.12 -4.27
CA SER A 339 -12.87 16.80 -3.49
C SER A 339 -12.05 15.83 -2.65
N ASN A 340 -12.68 14.83 -2.03
CA ASN A 340 -11.99 13.82 -1.24
C ASN A 340 -11.12 12.92 -2.13
N GLN A 341 -11.62 12.49 -3.29
CA GLN A 341 -10.81 11.74 -4.26
C GLN A 341 -9.65 12.59 -4.78
N ARG A 342 -9.92 13.87 -5.14
CA ARG A 342 -8.90 14.78 -5.65
C ARG A 342 -7.74 14.96 -4.69
N ALA A 343 -8.00 15.13 -3.40
CA ALA A 343 -6.94 15.25 -2.40
C ALA A 343 -6.00 14.03 -2.36
N GLY A 344 -6.54 12.83 -2.52
CA GLY A 344 -5.75 11.60 -2.62
C GLY A 344 -4.95 11.51 -3.93
N PHE A 345 -5.56 11.87 -5.05
CA PHE A 345 -4.87 11.85 -6.36
C PHE A 345 -3.81 12.96 -6.46
N ASP A 346 -4.03 14.15 -5.90
CA ASP A 346 -3.00 15.19 -5.85
C ASP A 346 -1.80 14.75 -5.01
N ALA A 347 -2.03 14.06 -3.88
CA ALA A 347 -0.95 13.50 -3.07
C ALA A 347 -0.20 12.37 -3.79
N LEU A 348 -0.92 11.51 -4.51
CA LEU A 348 -0.30 10.48 -5.34
C LEU A 348 0.51 11.08 -6.49
N ASN A 349 0.02 12.17 -7.10
CA ASN A 349 0.77 12.91 -8.12
C ASN A 349 2.09 13.46 -7.58
N LEU A 350 2.10 14.01 -6.35
CA LEU A 350 3.34 14.44 -5.70
C LEU A 350 4.29 13.26 -5.49
N LEU A 351 3.80 12.12 -5.00
CA LEU A 351 4.60 10.91 -4.81
C LEU A 351 5.22 10.43 -6.12
N VAL A 352 4.42 10.32 -7.19
CA VAL A 352 4.91 9.88 -8.51
C VAL A 352 5.94 10.84 -9.07
N ASN A 353 5.72 12.14 -8.96
CA ASN A 353 6.69 13.16 -9.37
C ASN A 353 8.02 13.04 -8.60
N ASP A 354 7.96 12.88 -7.28
CA ASP A 354 9.16 12.73 -6.45
C ASP A 354 9.95 11.47 -6.83
N LEU A 355 9.29 10.32 -6.96
CA LEU A 355 9.93 9.06 -7.36
C LEU A 355 10.49 9.12 -8.80
N ARG A 356 9.81 9.82 -9.71
CA ARG A 356 10.23 10.00 -11.10
C ARG A 356 11.43 10.94 -11.27
N GLN A 357 11.55 11.93 -10.39
CA GLN A 357 12.65 12.92 -10.41
C GLN A 357 13.88 12.46 -9.63
N THR A 358 13.75 11.47 -8.76
CA THR A 358 14.84 10.99 -7.92
C THR A 358 15.55 9.80 -8.58
N SER A 359 16.87 9.94 -8.83
CA SER A 359 17.69 8.85 -9.37
C SER A 359 17.76 7.68 -8.41
N HIS A 360 17.62 6.45 -8.93
CA HIS A 360 17.81 5.23 -8.16
C HIS A 360 19.26 4.75 -8.25
N PRO A 361 19.88 4.26 -7.15
CA PRO A 361 21.26 3.75 -7.19
C PRO A 361 21.48 2.60 -8.18
N GLY A 362 20.45 1.80 -8.46
CA GLY A 362 20.46 0.72 -9.45
C GLY A 362 20.32 1.18 -10.91
N GLY A 363 20.30 2.50 -11.15
CA GLY A 363 20.09 3.11 -12.47
C GLY A 363 18.66 3.57 -12.69
N GLY A 364 18.44 4.51 -13.63
CA GLY A 364 17.15 5.12 -13.86
C GLY A 364 16.65 5.95 -12.66
N ASN A 365 15.35 6.00 -12.46
CA ASN A 365 14.71 6.71 -11.36
C ASN A 365 13.91 5.73 -10.47
N PHE A 366 13.41 6.20 -9.31
CA PHE A 366 12.68 5.33 -8.38
C PHE A 366 11.37 4.75 -8.97
N MET A 367 10.73 5.41 -9.94
CA MET A 367 9.53 4.86 -10.60
C MET A 367 9.86 3.65 -11.48
N ASP A 368 11.07 3.57 -12.03
CA ASP A 368 11.54 2.42 -12.82
C ASP A 368 11.74 1.17 -11.94
N HIS A 369 11.76 1.36 -10.60
CA HIS A 369 11.93 0.33 -9.59
C HIS A 369 10.68 0.12 -8.72
N THR A 370 9.66 0.97 -8.85
CA THR A 370 8.48 0.96 -7.97
C THR A 370 7.23 0.53 -8.71
N THR A 371 6.52 -0.46 -8.16
CA THR A 371 5.15 -0.83 -8.58
C THR A 371 4.15 -0.19 -7.63
N ILE A 372 3.20 0.56 -8.15
CA ILE A 372 2.12 1.17 -7.37
C ILE A 372 0.79 0.54 -7.79
N LEU A 373 0.00 0.07 -6.82
CA LEU A 373 -1.39 -0.34 -6.99
C LEU A 373 -2.30 0.61 -6.22
N VAL A 374 -3.25 1.24 -6.92
CA VAL A 374 -4.25 2.15 -6.32
C VAL A 374 -5.62 1.49 -6.44
N PHE A 375 -6.33 1.39 -5.33
CA PHE A 375 -7.61 0.69 -5.26
C PHE A 375 -8.55 1.28 -4.21
N SER A 376 -9.83 0.97 -4.36
CA SER A 376 -10.87 1.11 -3.35
C SER A 376 -11.58 -0.22 -3.15
N GLU A 377 -12.32 -0.39 -2.07
CA GLU A 377 -13.02 -1.63 -1.71
C GLU A 377 -14.15 -2.01 -2.68
N PHE A 378 -14.74 -1.05 -3.36
CA PHE A 378 -15.70 -1.13 -4.46
C PHE A 378 -15.90 0.27 -5.05
N ALA A 379 -16.83 0.42 -6.00
CA ALA A 379 -17.17 1.74 -6.52
C ALA A 379 -18.55 2.22 -6.05
N ARG A 380 -18.91 3.44 -6.46
CA ARG A 380 -20.23 4.03 -6.25
C ARG A 380 -21.14 3.81 -7.46
N THR A 381 -22.45 3.75 -7.22
CA THR A 381 -23.46 3.62 -8.30
C THR A 381 -23.29 4.72 -9.34
N PRO A 382 -23.47 4.42 -10.63
CA PRO A 382 -23.38 5.44 -11.67
C PRO A 382 -24.56 6.42 -11.71
N THR A 383 -25.60 6.19 -10.90
CA THR A 383 -26.73 7.10 -10.69
C THR A 383 -26.60 7.81 -9.36
N ILE A 384 -27.05 9.05 -9.29
CA ILE A 384 -27.19 9.81 -8.05
C ILE A 384 -28.50 9.40 -7.40
N ASN A 385 -28.49 9.08 -6.10
CA ASN A 385 -29.66 8.68 -5.33
C ASN A 385 -30.51 9.90 -4.90
N ALA A 386 -31.64 9.64 -4.24
CA ALA A 386 -32.58 10.68 -3.82
C ALA A 386 -32.01 11.67 -2.77
N THR A 387 -30.91 11.33 -2.11
CA THR A 387 -30.24 12.17 -1.12
C THR A 387 -29.07 12.96 -1.71
N GLY A 388 -28.84 12.85 -3.01
CA GLY A 388 -27.78 13.57 -3.73
C GLY A 388 -26.42 12.89 -3.74
N GLY A 389 -26.30 11.71 -3.11
CA GLY A 389 -25.11 10.89 -3.07
C GLY A 389 -25.18 9.71 -4.05
N ARG A 390 -24.32 8.71 -3.80
CA ARG A 390 -24.26 7.47 -4.58
C ARG A 390 -24.12 6.27 -3.64
N ASP A 391 -24.77 5.17 -3.98
CA ASP A 391 -24.77 3.95 -3.19
C ASP A 391 -23.63 3.02 -3.63
N HIS A 392 -23.50 1.85 -2.96
CA HIS A 392 -22.47 0.86 -3.28
C HIS A 392 -22.70 0.22 -4.64
N HIS A 393 -21.62 -0.07 -5.35
CA HIS A 393 -21.66 -0.69 -6.67
C HIS A 393 -20.64 -1.83 -6.78
N LEU A 394 -21.06 -2.94 -7.43
CA LEU A 394 -20.23 -4.15 -7.59
C LEU A 394 -19.06 -3.97 -8.57
N SER A 395 -19.22 -3.11 -9.57
CA SER A 395 -18.17 -2.83 -10.54
C SER A 395 -17.15 -1.88 -9.93
N ASN A 396 -15.89 -2.19 -10.15
CA ASN A 396 -14.79 -1.37 -9.67
C ASN A 396 -13.74 -1.17 -10.77
N SER A 397 -12.76 -0.36 -10.49
CA SER A 397 -11.56 -0.17 -11.28
C SER A 397 -10.34 -0.14 -10.37
N CYS A 398 -9.14 -0.29 -10.93
CA CYS A 398 -7.90 0.01 -10.22
C CYS A 398 -6.89 0.64 -11.18
N LEU A 399 -5.87 1.28 -10.59
CA LEU A 399 -4.73 1.81 -11.31
C LEU A 399 -3.47 1.04 -10.90
N MET A 400 -2.72 0.56 -11.89
CA MET A 400 -1.38 0.00 -11.70
C MET A 400 -0.38 0.90 -12.40
N MET A 401 0.78 1.15 -11.78
CA MET A 401 1.79 2.06 -12.31
C MET A 401 3.21 1.51 -12.12
N GLY A 402 4.11 1.89 -13.02
CA GLY A 402 5.56 1.77 -12.85
C GLY A 402 6.12 0.39 -13.18
N ALA A 403 7.08 -0.05 -12.41
CA ALA A 403 7.93 -1.20 -12.72
C ALA A 403 7.16 -2.52 -12.91
N GLY A 404 7.52 -3.26 -13.97
CA GLY A 404 6.95 -4.58 -14.27
C GLY A 404 5.52 -4.56 -14.84
N ILE A 405 4.97 -3.38 -15.11
CA ILE A 405 3.63 -3.16 -15.66
C ILE A 405 3.76 -2.48 -17.02
N LYS A 406 3.03 -2.92 -18.04
CA LYS A 406 2.92 -2.18 -19.30
C LYS A 406 2.26 -0.83 -19.03
N HIS A 407 2.57 0.13 -19.87
CA HIS A 407 2.15 1.50 -19.70
C HIS A 407 1.20 1.93 -20.80
N ASN A 408 0.47 3.04 -20.57
CA ASN A 408 -0.50 3.62 -21.49
C ASN A 408 -1.53 2.61 -21.96
N LEU A 409 -2.09 1.83 -21.03
CA LEU A 409 -2.99 0.70 -21.31
C LEU A 409 -4.28 0.79 -20.51
N VAL A 410 -5.41 0.54 -21.20
CA VAL A 410 -6.71 0.29 -20.55
C VAL A 410 -7.11 -1.14 -20.79
N VAL A 411 -7.55 -1.82 -19.75
CA VAL A 411 -7.98 -3.23 -19.77
C VAL A 411 -9.36 -3.35 -19.16
N GLY A 412 -10.19 -4.16 -19.79
CA GLY A 412 -11.56 -4.35 -19.37
C GLY A 412 -12.46 -3.13 -19.61
N ARG A 413 -13.69 -3.24 -19.20
CA ARG A 413 -14.68 -2.18 -19.28
C ARG A 413 -15.81 -2.41 -18.28
N SER A 414 -16.53 -1.36 -17.92
CA SER A 414 -17.88 -1.48 -17.38
C SER A 414 -18.92 -1.26 -18.51
N GLY A 415 -20.09 -1.82 -18.34
CA GLY A 415 -21.17 -1.75 -19.33
C GLY A 415 -21.73 -0.34 -19.50
N ASP A 416 -22.37 -0.08 -20.63
CA ASP A 416 -23.01 1.21 -20.92
C ASP A 416 -24.43 1.32 -20.35
N ILE A 417 -24.88 0.28 -19.64
CA ILE A 417 -26.10 0.31 -18.80
C ILE A 417 -25.69 -0.02 -17.36
N GLY A 418 -25.83 0.95 -16.47
CA GLY A 418 -25.56 0.80 -15.05
C GLY A 418 -24.12 0.44 -14.71
N MET A 419 -23.17 0.56 -15.63
CA MET A 419 -21.74 0.27 -15.43
C MET A 419 -21.45 -1.11 -14.82
N SER A 420 -22.22 -2.13 -15.17
CA SER A 420 -21.97 -3.50 -14.70
C SER A 420 -20.58 -4.00 -15.13
N PRO A 421 -19.94 -4.93 -14.38
CA PRO A 421 -18.65 -5.51 -14.76
C PRO A 421 -18.74 -6.15 -16.15
N GLY A 422 -17.83 -5.77 -17.04
CA GLY A 422 -17.70 -6.37 -18.36
C GLY A 422 -16.90 -7.67 -18.31
N THR A 423 -17.02 -8.49 -19.38
CA THR A 423 -16.24 -9.71 -19.55
C THR A 423 -15.12 -9.52 -20.57
N VAL A 424 -14.01 -10.21 -20.35
CA VAL A 424 -12.82 -10.18 -21.18
C VAL A 424 -12.27 -11.58 -21.44
N ASP A 425 -11.54 -11.76 -22.52
CA ASP A 425 -10.61 -12.89 -22.64
C ASP A 425 -9.43 -12.64 -21.68
N LEU A 426 -9.31 -13.41 -20.61
CA LEU A 426 -8.27 -13.24 -19.58
C LEU A 426 -6.84 -13.50 -20.09
N ARG A 427 -6.66 -14.02 -21.31
CA ARG A 427 -5.34 -14.21 -21.91
C ARG A 427 -4.86 -12.99 -22.68
N THR A 428 -5.79 -12.25 -23.29
CA THR A 428 -5.48 -11.14 -24.22
C THR A 428 -5.89 -9.78 -23.68
N GLY A 429 -6.84 -9.73 -22.73
CA GLY A 429 -7.45 -8.50 -22.24
C GLY A 429 -8.51 -7.91 -23.17
N ALA A 430 -8.77 -8.54 -24.31
CA ALA A 430 -9.79 -8.10 -25.24
C ALA A 430 -11.19 -8.28 -24.64
N ASN A 431 -12.09 -7.34 -24.92
CA ASN A 431 -13.49 -7.49 -24.53
C ASN A 431 -14.09 -8.71 -25.25
N ASP A 432 -14.69 -9.60 -24.49
CA ASP A 432 -15.28 -10.84 -24.99
C ASP A 432 -16.61 -11.11 -24.26
N PRO A 433 -17.76 -11.11 -24.98
CA PRO A 433 -19.04 -11.42 -24.36
C PRO A 433 -19.13 -12.83 -23.75
N ASN A 434 -18.31 -13.77 -24.24
CA ASN A 434 -18.19 -15.13 -23.73
C ASN A 434 -17.01 -15.31 -22.76
N GLY A 435 -16.31 -14.25 -22.45
CA GLY A 435 -15.17 -14.23 -21.54
C GLY A 435 -15.56 -14.29 -20.07
N SER A 436 -14.64 -13.90 -19.22
CA SER A 436 -14.81 -13.89 -17.77
C SER A 436 -14.67 -12.48 -17.20
N ASN A 437 -15.26 -12.24 -16.04
CA ASN A 437 -14.99 -11.02 -15.28
C ASN A 437 -13.55 -11.01 -14.75
N ILE A 438 -12.99 -9.83 -14.63
CA ILE A 438 -11.79 -9.59 -13.83
C ILE A 438 -12.21 -9.47 -12.36
N PHE A 439 -11.50 -10.14 -11.46
CA PHE A 439 -11.70 -10.09 -10.02
C PHE A 439 -10.43 -9.58 -9.31
N PRO A 440 -10.49 -9.15 -8.03
CA PRO A 440 -9.32 -8.72 -7.27
C PRO A 440 -8.17 -9.72 -7.25
N GLU A 441 -8.45 -11.04 -7.21
CA GLU A 441 -7.40 -12.08 -7.27
C GLU A 441 -6.56 -12.02 -8.53
N HIS A 442 -7.13 -11.66 -9.69
CA HIS A 442 -6.37 -11.51 -10.94
C HIS A 442 -5.40 -10.31 -10.85
N ILE A 443 -5.83 -9.23 -10.20
CA ILE A 443 -4.99 -8.04 -9.97
C ILE A 443 -3.83 -8.40 -9.06
N ILE A 444 -4.09 -9.09 -7.94
CA ILE A 444 -3.05 -9.48 -6.99
C ILE A 444 -2.09 -10.51 -7.61
N ALA A 445 -2.61 -11.50 -8.36
CA ALA A 445 -1.76 -12.42 -9.13
C ALA A 445 -0.84 -11.65 -10.09
N THR A 446 -1.36 -10.60 -10.76
CA THR A 446 -0.58 -9.77 -11.68
C THR A 446 0.51 -8.97 -10.96
N VAL A 447 0.20 -8.39 -9.79
CA VAL A 447 1.21 -7.69 -8.97
C VAL A 447 2.33 -8.63 -8.56
N LEU A 448 2.01 -9.83 -8.05
CA LEU A 448 3.02 -10.82 -7.67
C LEU A 448 3.85 -11.28 -8.88
N ALA A 449 3.20 -11.58 -10.01
CA ALA A 449 3.87 -11.97 -11.25
C ALA A 449 4.78 -10.88 -11.82
N SER A 450 4.42 -9.59 -11.67
CA SER A 450 5.24 -8.44 -12.10
C SER A 450 6.59 -8.39 -11.37
N ALA A 451 6.66 -8.96 -10.18
CA ALA A 451 7.87 -9.11 -9.40
C ALA A 451 8.52 -10.51 -9.52
N LYS A 452 8.02 -11.36 -10.43
CA LYS A 452 8.45 -12.76 -10.62
C LYS A 452 8.28 -13.62 -9.36
N LEU A 453 7.28 -13.31 -8.53
CA LEU A 453 6.95 -14.03 -7.30
C LEU A 453 5.88 -15.09 -7.57
N ASP A 454 5.81 -16.08 -6.67
CA ASP A 454 4.75 -17.08 -6.67
C ASP A 454 3.38 -16.44 -6.40
N TYR A 455 2.47 -16.59 -7.34
CA TYR A 455 1.09 -16.11 -7.27
C TYR A 455 0.07 -17.23 -7.07
N SER A 456 0.51 -18.48 -6.92
CA SER A 456 -0.38 -19.66 -6.78
C SER A 456 -1.39 -19.54 -5.65
N ILE A 457 -1.09 -18.71 -4.65
CA ILE A 457 -1.99 -18.40 -3.53
C ILE A 457 -3.32 -17.79 -3.95
N THR A 458 -3.36 -17.08 -5.08
CA THR A 458 -4.59 -16.47 -5.62
C THR A 458 -5.48 -17.47 -6.35
N ARG A 459 -4.92 -18.63 -6.73
CA ARG A 459 -5.60 -19.71 -7.49
C ARG A 459 -6.09 -19.31 -8.85
N VAL A 460 -5.60 -18.21 -9.40
CA VAL A 460 -5.89 -17.72 -10.75
C VAL A 460 -4.60 -17.33 -11.46
N ASP A 461 -4.65 -17.29 -12.78
CA ASP A 461 -3.55 -16.77 -13.58
C ASP A 461 -3.52 -15.23 -13.54
N PRO A 462 -2.31 -14.62 -13.59
CA PRO A 462 -2.17 -13.18 -13.73
C PRO A 462 -2.65 -12.73 -15.11
N LEU A 463 -3.03 -11.48 -15.21
CA LEU A 463 -3.33 -10.82 -16.49
C LEU A 463 -2.00 -10.56 -17.23
N ARG A 464 -1.47 -11.60 -17.89
CA ARG A 464 -0.11 -11.60 -18.48
C ARG A 464 0.11 -10.51 -19.52
N PHE A 465 -0.94 -10.09 -20.20
CA PHE A 465 -0.90 -9.01 -21.18
C PHE A 465 -0.66 -7.62 -20.57
N ILE A 466 -0.77 -7.47 -19.23
CA ILE A 466 -0.41 -6.26 -18.48
C ILE A 466 1.09 -6.26 -18.08
N LEU A 467 1.72 -7.42 -18.01
CA LEU A 467 3.13 -7.52 -17.58
C LEU A 467 4.07 -6.97 -18.65
N ALA A 468 5.08 -6.17 -18.21
CA ALA A 468 6.12 -5.58 -19.06
C ALA A 468 7.21 -6.59 -19.44
#